data_073a38336130d8fc7431c68e4c79fa38
#
_entry.id   073a38336130d8fc7431c68e4c79fa38
#
_cell.length_a   1.000
_cell.length_b   1.000
_cell.length_c   1.000
_cell.angle_alpha   90.00
_cell.angle_beta   90.00
_cell.angle_gamma   90.00
#
_symmetry.space_group_name_H-M   'P 1'
#
loop_
_entity.id
_entity.type
_entity.pdbx_description
1 polymer ?
#
loop_
_entity_poly.entity_id
_entity_poly.type
_entity_poly.pdbx_seq_one_letter_code
_entity_poly.pdbx_strand_id
1 'polypeptide(L)'
;MGSVEDILGELNRDAFVSLLQKVIGESEHVQNNPPELIPQELLVANHVLEVLRPLSTECGGPLIVNHVSYSPGRSNLIVEYPGTESGKILSFVGMHMDVVTANPADWEFNPFALSIDGDKLCGRGTTDCLGHVALVTQLMKKLGETKPKLKSTVVAVFIASEENSSITGIGVDALVKNGLLDKLKNGPLFWIDTADKQPCIGTGGMIPWKVHVTGKLFHSGLPHKAINALELGMEATKEIQLRFYKDFPAHPKEKDYGFATPSTMKPTQWSYPGGGINQIPGECTIAGDVRLTPFYNVSDVMKKLQEYVDDINQNIEKLDTRGPVSHYVLPDENLRGRLSISFEEATSGVACNLDSRGFHVLCKATEKVVGYVKPYSITGSLPLIRELQEEGFDVQTAGYGLMATYHAKNEYCLLSDMAQGYKVFTSIISQLED
;
A
#
# COMPACT_ATOMS: atom_id res chain seq x y z
N MET A 1 33.80 25.06 -4.46
CA MET A 1 32.88 24.37 -3.54
C MET A 1 32.53 23.04 -4.17
N GLY A 2 32.56 21.94 -3.44
CA GLY A 2 32.14 20.63 -3.95
C GLY A 2 30.67 20.63 -4.36
N SER A 3 30.26 19.69 -5.23
CA SER A 3 28.84 19.50 -5.60
C SER A 3 28.02 19.13 -4.35
N VAL A 4 26.69 19.27 -4.42
CA VAL A 4 25.82 18.85 -3.32
C VAL A 4 26.03 17.36 -2.99
N GLU A 5 26.22 16.53 -4.03
CA GLU A 5 26.50 15.10 -3.84
C GLU A 5 27.85 14.89 -3.11
N ASP A 6 28.88 15.68 -3.42
CA ASP A 6 30.17 15.58 -2.71
C ASP A 6 30.06 15.97 -1.23
N ILE A 7 29.27 17.01 -0.93
CA ILE A 7 29.04 17.46 0.44
C ILE A 7 28.28 16.43 1.25
N LEU A 8 27.22 15.86 0.70
CA LEU A 8 26.39 14.87 1.37
C LEU A 8 27.07 13.48 1.41
N GLY A 9 27.98 13.21 0.48
CA GLY A 9 28.82 12.02 0.46
C GLY A 9 28.04 10.70 0.42
N GLU A 10 28.62 9.70 1.05
CA GLU A 10 28.04 8.35 1.16
C GLU A 10 27.36 8.14 2.50
N LEU A 11 26.50 7.13 2.58
CA LEU A 11 25.85 6.70 3.82
C LEU A 11 26.90 6.35 4.88
N ASN A 12 26.78 6.93 6.07
CA ASN A 12 27.50 6.44 7.24
C ASN A 12 26.87 5.12 7.67
N ARG A 13 27.46 4.00 7.23
CA ARG A 13 26.91 2.65 7.42
C ARG A 13 26.79 2.29 8.90
N ASP A 14 27.80 2.64 9.71
CA ASP A 14 27.80 2.33 11.14
C ASP A 14 26.68 3.09 11.88
N ALA A 15 26.51 4.37 11.59
CA ALA A 15 25.44 5.18 12.16
C ALA A 15 24.05 4.66 11.72
N PHE A 16 23.92 4.28 10.47
CA PHE A 16 22.68 3.69 9.93
C PHE A 16 22.33 2.37 10.65
N VAL A 17 23.29 1.44 10.74
CA VAL A 17 23.08 0.15 11.43
C VAL A 17 22.77 0.36 12.91
N SER A 18 23.45 1.28 13.57
CA SER A 18 23.21 1.60 14.99
C SER A 18 21.77 2.10 15.21
N LEU A 19 21.28 2.99 14.35
CA LEU A 19 19.89 3.47 14.43
C LEU A 19 18.90 2.35 14.09
N LEU A 20 19.19 1.56 13.06
CA LEU A 20 18.34 0.43 12.66
C LEU A 20 18.21 -0.61 13.78
N GLN A 21 19.28 -0.89 14.51
CA GLN A 21 19.23 -1.78 15.68
C GLN A 21 18.24 -1.27 16.73
N LYS A 22 18.24 0.04 17.00
CA LYS A 22 17.35 0.66 17.97
C LYS A 22 15.89 0.59 17.51
N VAL A 23 15.59 0.93 16.28
CA VAL A 23 14.20 0.95 15.78
C VAL A 23 13.64 -0.44 15.56
N ILE A 24 14.44 -1.41 15.10
CA ILE A 24 14.03 -2.82 15.02
C ILE A 24 13.81 -3.39 16.43
N GLY A 25 14.57 -2.95 17.41
CA GLY A 25 14.34 -3.30 18.82
C GLY A 25 12.98 -2.87 19.35
N GLU A 26 12.32 -1.91 18.70
CA GLU A 26 10.96 -1.46 19.05
C GLU A 26 9.87 -2.13 18.20
N SER A 27 10.21 -2.97 17.22
CA SER A 27 9.26 -3.49 16.26
C SER A 27 8.15 -4.34 16.89
N GLU A 28 8.40 -5.02 17.99
CA GLU A 28 7.37 -5.73 18.75
C GLU A 28 6.24 -4.80 19.22
N HIS A 29 6.58 -3.57 19.57
CA HIS A 29 5.65 -2.59 20.13
C HIS A 29 4.96 -1.71 19.07
N VAL A 30 5.32 -1.86 17.82
CA VAL A 30 4.73 -1.12 16.70
C VAL A 30 4.01 -2.00 15.71
N GLN A 31 3.69 -3.23 16.09
CA GLN A 31 2.86 -4.13 15.29
C GLN A 31 1.43 -3.58 15.19
N ASN A 32 0.92 -3.50 13.97
CA ASN A 32 -0.38 -2.90 13.67
C ASN A 32 -1.44 -3.97 13.42
N ASN A 33 -2.10 -4.41 14.48
CA ASN A 33 -3.21 -5.35 14.41
C ASN A 33 -4.24 -5.10 15.52
N PRO A 34 -4.93 -3.93 15.52
CA PRO A 34 -5.94 -3.62 16.51
C PRO A 34 -7.13 -4.59 16.47
N PRO A 35 -7.83 -4.81 17.62
CA PRO A 35 -7.59 -4.17 18.90
C PRO A 35 -6.49 -4.83 19.76
N GLU A 36 -5.96 -5.99 19.35
CA GLU A 36 -5.01 -6.75 20.16
C GLU A 36 -3.63 -6.08 20.23
N LEU A 37 -3.17 -5.55 19.10
CA LEU A 37 -1.88 -4.88 18.98
C LEU A 37 -2.07 -3.49 18.41
N ILE A 38 -1.90 -2.47 19.25
CA ILE A 38 -1.95 -1.07 18.85
C ILE A 38 -0.51 -0.56 18.75
N PRO A 39 -0.05 -0.13 17.57
CA PRO A 39 1.33 0.30 17.43
C PRO A 39 1.61 1.57 18.23
N GLN A 40 2.80 1.62 18.85
CA GLN A 40 3.30 2.74 19.62
C GLN A 40 4.47 3.40 18.88
N GLU A 41 4.16 4.08 17.77
CA GLU A 41 5.17 4.67 16.89
C GLU A 41 6.03 5.71 17.59
N LEU A 42 5.56 6.26 18.73
CA LEU A 42 6.35 7.15 19.59
C LEU A 42 7.71 6.52 19.98
N LEU A 43 7.76 5.21 20.19
CA LEU A 43 8.99 4.52 20.56
C LEU A 43 10.03 4.60 19.45
N VAL A 44 9.62 4.44 18.20
CA VAL A 44 10.48 4.62 17.02
C VAL A 44 10.81 6.09 16.82
N ALA A 45 9.81 6.97 16.91
CA ALA A 45 10.00 8.41 16.77
C ALA A 45 11.03 8.97 17.76
N ASN A 46 11.04 8.47 18.98
CA ASN A 46 12.03 8.89 19.98
C ASN A 46 13.47 8.62 19.56
N HIS A 47 13.74 7.48 18.91
CA HIS A 47 15.07 7.18 18.39
C HIS A 47 15.47 8.10 17.23
N VAL A 48 14.52 8.45 16.36
CA VAL A 48 14.74 9.44 15.29
C VAL A 48 15.03 10.81 15.88
N LEU A 49 14.24 11.23 16.87
CA LEU A 49 14.41 12.52 17.55
C LEU A 49 15.73 12.62 18.31
N GLU A 50 16.21 11.53 18.91
CA GLU A 50 17.51 11.48 19.56
C GLU A 50 18.65 11.86 18.59
N VAL A 51 18.52 11.48 17.32
CA VAL A 51 19.48 11.80 16.25
C VAL A 51 19.32 13.24 15.75
N LEU A 52 18.09 13.71 15.55
CA LEU A 52 17.81 14.94 14.82
C LEU A 52 17.64 16.17 15.70
N ARG A 53 17.14 16.05 16.93
CA ARG A 53 16.96 17.20 17.83
C ARG A 53 18.24 17.99 18.13
N PRO A 54 19.41 17.36 18.31
CA PRO A 54 20.65 18.11 18.48
C PRO A 54 20.99 19.05 17.31
N LEU A 55 20.43 18.76 16.12
CA LEU A 55 20.62 19.54 14.90
C LEU A 55 19.42 20.47 14.61
N SER A 56 18.47 20.55 15.50
CA SER A 56 17.29 21.38 15.37
C SER A 56 17.55 22.84 15.69
N THR A 57 16.64 23.71 15.24
CA THR A 57 16.66 25.13 15.54
C THR A 57 16.63 25.45 17.04
N GLU A 58 15.96 24.58 17.81
CA GLU A 58 15.93 24.69 19.28
C GLU A 58 17.31 24.50 19.92
N CYS A 59 18.19 23.76 19.26
CA CYS A 59 19.57 23.53 19.71
C CYS A 59 20.60 24.31 18.89
N GLY A 60 20.18 25.31 18.11
CA GLY A 60 21.05 26.15 17.29
C GLY A 60 21.45 25.55 15.94
N GLY A 61 20.85 24.44 15.56
CA GLY A 61 21.03 23.80 14.24
C GLY A 61 20.03 24.29 13.19
N PRO A 62 20.12 23.75 11.96
CA PRO A 62 19.29 24.25 10.86
C PRO A 62 17.94 23.53 10.72
N LEU A 63 17.74 22.37 11.34
CA LEU A 63 16.55 21.55 11.15
C LEU A 63 15.35 22.08 11.92
N ILE A 64 14.21 22.19 11.23
CA ILE A 64 12.92 22.46 11.86
C ILE A 64 12.25 21.10 12.09
N VAL A 65 12.05 20.74 13.37
CA VAL A 65 11.48 19.45 13.79
C VAL A 65 10.11 19.68 14.39
N ASN A 66 9.08 19.06 13.77
CA ASN A 66 7.71 19.11 14.24
C ASN A 66 7.22 17.69 14.56
N HIS A 67 6.89 17.46 15.83
CA HIS A 67 6.33 16.20 16.33
C HIS A 67 4.80 16.33 16.43
N VAL A 68 4.07 15.54 15.67
CA VAL A 68 2.60 15.61 15.58
C VAL A 68 1.98 14.28 15.96
N SER A 69 1.13 14.28 16.99
CA SER A 69 0.38 13.11 17.44
C SER A 69 -1.09 13.44 17.51
N TYR A 70 -1.91 12.59 16.87
CA TYR A 70 -3.37 12.72 16.90
C TYR A 70 -4.01 11.76 17.92
N SER A 71 -3.22 10.87 18.48
CA SER A 71 -3.62 9.93 19.52
C SER A 71 -2.39 9.59 20.37
N PRO A 72 -2.55 9.27 21.64
CA PRO A 72 -1.42 8.96 22.53
C PRO A 72 -0.56 7.81 21.96
N GLY A 73 0.75 8.03 21.93
CA GLY A 73 1.72 7.03 21.43
C GLY A 73 1.78 6.87 19.91
N ARG A 74 0.95 7.58 19.14
CA ARG A 74 0.83 7.49 17.69
C ARG A 74 1.49 8.69 17.04
N SER A 75 2.78 8.62 16.80
CA SER A 75 3.61 9.77 16.42
C SER A 75 3.84 9.87 14.91
N ASN A 76 3.80 11.12 14.41
CA ASN A 76 4.30 11.51 13.12
C ASN A 76 5.38 12.58 13.31
N LEU A 77 6.38 12.62 12.43
CA LEU A 77 7.44 13.64 12.46
C LEU A 77 7.52 14.33 11.11
N ILE A 78 7.59 15.67 11.13
CA ILE A 78 7.88 16.48 9.96
C ILE A 78 9.20 17.19 10.24
N VAL A 79 10.22 16.91 9.41
CA VAL A 79 11.57 17.47 9.59
C VAL A 79 11.94 18.20 8.31
N GLU A 80 12.32 19.47 8.45
CA GLU A 80 12.68 20.32 7.32
C GLU A 80 14.12 20.82 7.42
N TYR A 81 14.81 20.76 6.30
CA TYR A 81 16.03 21.51 6.07
C TYR A 81 15.70 22.68 5.13
N PRO A 82 15.63 23.94 5.63
CA PRO A 82 15.19 25.07 4.83
C PRO A 82 16.13 25.40 3.67
N GLY A 83 15.57 25.61 2.48
CA GLY A 83 16.25 26.16 1.33
C GLY A 83 16.23 27.70 1.31
N THR A 84 16.89 28.28 0.32
CA THR A 84 17.00 29.75 0.16
C THR A 84 15.90 30.35 -0.72
N GLU A 85 15.23 29.54 -1.54
CA GLU A 85 14.14 29.96 -2.42
C GLU A 85 12.80 29.57 -1.88
N SER A 86 11.95 30.55 -1.58
CA SER A 86 10.59 30.29 -1.11
C SER A 86 9.77 29.56 -2.19
N GLY A 87 9.03 28.54 -1.77
CA GLY A 87 8.16 27.77 -2.65
C GLY A 87 8.86 26.70 -3.48
N LYS A 88 10.17 26.53 -3.35
CA LYS A 88 10.91 25.45 -3.99
C LYS A 88 11.13 24.31 -2.98
N ILE A 89 10.40 23.22 -3.12
CA ILE A 89 10.34 22.14 -2.11
C ILE A 89 10.49 20.79 -2.79
N LEU A 90 11.18 19.88 -2.11
CA LEU A 90 11.14 18.45 -2.39
C LEU A 90 10.93 17.70 -1.08
N SER A 91 10.28 16.56 -1.13
CA SER A 91 9.97 15.81 0.07
C SER A 91 10.15 14.31 -0.07
N PHE A 92 10.53 13.68 1.03
CA PHE A 92 10.58 12.25 1.23
C PHE A 92 9.52 11.91 2.28
N VAL A 93 8.50 11.17 1.89
CA VAL A 93 7.32 10.89 2.69
C VAL A 93 7.07 9.38 2.70
N GLY A 94 6.25 8.90 3.61
CA GLY A 94 5.81 7.51 3.59
C GLY A 94 6.70 6.53 4.34
N MET A 95 7.76 7.01 4.98
CA MET A 95 8.55 6.20 5.88
C MET A 95 7.73 5.96 7.14
N HIS A 96 7.02 4.82 7.17
CA HIS A 96 6.14 4.52 8.27
C HIS A 96 6.83 3.78 9.41
N MET A 97 6.35 4.03 10.62
CA MET A 97 6.98 3.56 11.86
C MET A 97 6.23 2.38 12.50
N ASP A 98 5.16 1.94 11.88
CA ASP A 98 4.45 0.71 12.25
C ASP A 98 4.88 -0.46 11.35
N VAL A 99 4.63 -1.67 11.79
CA VAL A 99 4.95 -2.91 11.07
C VAL A 99 3.78 -3.90 11.13
N VAL A 100 3.72 -4.82 10.17
CA VAL A 100 2.82 -5.98 10.26
C VAL A 100 3.29 -6.94 11.34
N THR A 101 2.39 -7.81 11.79
CA THR A 101 2.68 -8.79 12.83
C THR A 101 3.77 -9.79 12.42
N ALA A 102 4.50 -10.28 13.41
CA ALA A 102 5.43 -11.39 13.26
C ALA A 102 5.20 -12.40 14.38
N ASN A 103 5.15 -13.69 14.03
CA ASN A 103 5.15 -14.77 15.00
C ASN A 103 6.57 -15.30 15.15
N PRO A 104 7.24 -15.07 16.29
CA PRO A 104 8.63 -15.50 16.48
C PRO A 104 8.87 -17.00 16.25
N ALA A 105 7.86 -17.83 16.48
CA ALA A 105 7.97 -19.27 16.26
C ALA A 105 8.17 -19.68 14.79
N ASP A 106 7.79 -18.81 13.85
CA ASP A 106 7.91 -19.06 12.42
C ASP A 106 9.23 -18.53 11.83
N TRP A 107 10.03 -17.81 12.63
CA TRP A 107 11.26 -17.17 12.19
C TRP A 107 12.50 -17.96 12.61
N GLU A 108 13.51 -17.94 11.77
CA GLU A 108 14.82 -18.55 12.05
C GLU A 108 15.66 -17.75 13.04
N PHE A 109 15.32 -16.46 13.25
CA PHE A 109 15.94 -15.55 14.19
C PHE A 109 14.85 -14.71 14.88
N ASN A 110 15.22 -13.95 15.92
CA ASN A 110 14.27 -13.07 16.60
C ASN A 110 13.85 -11.93 15.66
N PRO A 111 12.56 -11.83 15.27
CA PRO A 111 12.09 -10.78 14.36
C PRO A 111 12.18 -9.36 14.97
N PHE A 112 12.25 -9.25 16.28
CA PHE A 112 12.21 -7.98 17.01
C PHE A 112 13.59 -7.51 17.48
N ALA A 113 14.64 -8.12 16.98
CA ALA A 113 16.02 -7.70 17.22
C ALA A 113 16.79 -7.79 15.89
N LEU A 114 17.61 -6.78 15.60
CA LEU A 114 18.39 -6.80 14.36
C LEU A 114 19.47 -7.89 14.43
N SER A 115 19.45 -8.79 13.45
CA SER A 115 20.52 -9.76 13.21
C SER A 115 21.28 -9.36 11.96
N ILE A 116 22.60 -9.43 12.02
CA ILE A 116 23.48 -9.06 10.91
C ILE A 116 24.16 -10.33 10.38
N ASP A 117 23.94 -10.62 9.11
CA ASP A 117 24.58 -11.73 8.39
C ASP A 117 25.22 -11.19 7.11
N GLY A 118 26.49 -10.77 7.21
CA GLY A 118 27.16 -10.10 6.11
C GLY A 118 26.47 -8.80 5.73
N ASP A 119 26.02 -8.72 4.47
CA ASP A 119 25.25 -7.58 3.94
C ASP A 119 23.77 -7.61 4.33
N LYS A 120 23.28 -8.74 4.87
CA LYS A 120 21.88 -8.88 5.28
C LYS A 120 21.65 -8.29 6.67
N LEU A 121 20.67 -7.41 6.73
CA LEU A 121 20.15 -6.83 7.97
C LEU A 121 18.75 -7.39 8.20
N CYS A 122 18.62 -8.28 9.19
CA CYS A 122 17.45 -9.15 9.35
C CYS A 122 16.59 -8.71 10.54
N GLY A 123 15.29 -8.63 10.32
CA GLY A 123 14.30 -8.26 11.35
C GLY A 123 13.01 -7.74 10.73
N ARG A 124 11.93 -7.77 11.51
CA ARG A 124 10.65 -7.23 11.08
C ARG A 124 10.73 -5.71 10.95
N GLY A 125 10.49 -5.19 9.74
CA GLY A 125 10.56 -3.78 9.41
C GLY A 125 11.84 -3.36 8.69
N THR A 126 12.82 -4.24 8.49
CA THR A 126 14.06 -3.89 7.79
C THR A 126 13.81 -3.49 6.35
N THR A 127 12.90 -4.15 5.66
CA THR A 127 12.41 -3.75 4.34
C THR A 127 11.20 -2.82 4.43
N ASP A 128 10.24 -3.11 5.31
CA ASP A 128 8.92 -2.49 5.35
C ASP A 128 8.54 -2.06 6.78
N CYS A 129 8.89 -0.87 7.23
CA CYS A 129 9.56 0.25 6.54
C CYS A 129 10.61 0.91 7.43
N LEU A 130 10.94 0.33 8.62
CA LEU A 130 11.89 0.91 9.59
C LEU A 130 13.29 1.09 9.01
N GLY A 131 13.67 0.25 8.02
CA GLY A 131 14.90 0.45 7.25
C GLY A 131 14.93 1.80 6.54
N HIS A 132 13.84 2.21 5.95
CA HIS A 132 13.70 3.51 5.29
C HIS A 132 13.60 4.66 6.30
N VAL A 133 12.97 4.43 7.45
CA VAL A 133 12.97 5.40 8.58
C VAL A 133 14.41 5.72 8.98
N ALA A 134 15.23 4.70 9.21
CA ALA A 134 16.63 4.89 9.55
C ALA A 134 17.44 5.56 8.44
N LEU A 135 17.17 5.19 7.17
CA LEU A 135 17.88 5.70 6.00
C LEU A 135 17.65 7.20 5.80
N VAL A 136 16.40 7.64 5.81
CA VAL A 136 16.05 9.06 5.61
C VAL A 136 16.47 9.89 6.84
N THR A 137 16.45 9.31 8.03
CA THR A 137 17.01 9.97 9.22
C THR A 137 18.50 10.30 9.03
N GLN A 138 19.29 9.39 8.45
CA GLN A 138 20.70 9.65 8.16
C GLN A 138 20.89 10.76 7.11
N LEU A 139 20.00 10.84 6.11
CA LEU A 139 20.03 11.95 5.15
C LEU A 139 19.79 13.30 5.84
N MET A 140 18.75 13.40 6.66
CA MET A 140 18.42 14.63 7.38
C MET A 140 19.51 15.01 8.38
N LYS A 141 20.12 14.03 9.05
CA LYS A 141 21.28 14.24 9.90
C LYS A 141 22.45 14.87 9.12
N LYS A 142 22.76 14.33 7.95
CA LYS A 142 23.86 14.82 7.12
C LYS A 142 23.61 16.25 6.66
N LEU A 143 22.39 16.57 6.26
CA LEU A 143 22.00 17.94 5.92
C LEU A 143 22.20 18.90 7.11
N GLY A 144 21.76 18.46 8.30
CA GLY A 144 21.92 19.25 9.52
C GLY A 144 23.37 19.50 9.92
N GLU A 145 24.24 18.51 9.73
CA GLU A 145 25.67 18.58 10.06
C GLU A 145 26.48 19.40 9.07
N THR A 146 26.26 19.16 7.76
CA THR A 146 27.07 19.77 6.70
C THR A 146 26.57 21.12 6.22
N LYS A 147 25.31 21.42 6.47
CA LYS A 147 24.64 22.69 6.16
C LYS A 147 24.89 23.18 4.72
N PRO A 148 24.66 22.34 3.69
CA PRO A 148 24.85 22.77 2.31
C PRO A 148 23.90 23.92 1.99
N LYS A 149 24.35 24.87 1.15
CA LYS A 149 23.49 25.96 0.69
C LYS A 149 22.62 25.44 -0.45
N LEU A 150 21.36 25.12 -0.14
CA LEU A 150 20.39 24.62 -1.10
C LEU A 150 19.38 25.71 -1.46
N LYS A 151 18.90 25.72 -2.71
CA LYS A 151 17.75 26.53 -3.12
C LYS A 151 16.47 25.91 -2.58
N SER A 152 16.33 24.60 -2.72
CA SER A 152 15.13 23.86 -2.31
C SER A 152 15.12 23.54 -0.84
N THR A 153 13.95 23.63 -0.22
CA THR A 153 13.69 23.05 1.10
C THR A 153 13.53 21.55 0.96
N VAL A 154 14.23 20.78 1.79
CA VAL A 154 14.13 19.32 1.86
C VAL A 154 13.28 18.95 3.07
N VAL A 155 12.20 18.23 2.85
CA VAL A 155 11.26 17.81 3.91
C VAL A 155 11.24 16.31 4.01
N ALA A 156 11.32 15.76 5.22
CA ALA A 156 11.10 14.36 5.52
C ALA A 156 9.87 14.22 6.41
N VAL A 157 8.95 13.31 6.06
CA VAL A 157 7.73 13.05 6.82
C VAL A 157 7.69 11.58 7.21
N PHE A 158 7.89 11.31 8.48
CA PHE A 158 7.79 9.98 9.09
C PHE A 158 6.38 9.82 9.62
N ILE A 159 5.70 8.73 9.27
CA ILE A 159 4.27 8.58 9.52
C ILE A 159 3.93 7.39 10.41
N ALA A 160 2.79 7.50 11.08
CA ALA A 160 2.15 6.41 11.81
C ALA A 160 1.11 5.71 10.94
N SER A 161 0.78 4.48 11.30
CA SER A 161 -0.41 3.73 10.84
C SER A 161 -0.57 3.63 9.33
N GLU A 162 0.46 3.15 8.65
CA GLU A 162 0.38 2.85 7.22
C GLU A 162 -0.20 1.45 6.97
N GLU A 163 0.19 0.47 7.80
CA GLU A 163 -0.12 -0.96 7.60
C GLU A 163 -1.59 -1.33 7.82
N ASN A 164 -2.40 -0.41 8.30
CA ASN A 164 -3.83 -0.63 8.48
C ASN A 164 -4.63 0.61 8.04
N SER A 165 -5.00 0.63 6.76
CA SER A 165 -5.75 1.73 6.14
C SER A 165 -7.20 1.85 6.62
N SER A 166 -7.74 0.85 7.33
CA SER A 166 -9.06 0.96 7.94
C SER A 166 -9.09 1.92 9.13
N ILE A 167 -7.92 2.20 9.72
CA ILE A 167 -7.78 3.16 10.81
C ILE A 167 -7.37 4.50 10.24
N THR A 168 -8.27 5.47 10.30
CA THR A 168 -8.10 6.82 9.78
C THR A 168 -7.82 7.83 10.90
N GLY A 169 -7.31 9.01 10.52
CA GLY A 169 -7.11 10.12 11.44
C GLY A 169 -5.86 10.02 12.32
N ILE A 170 -4.90 9.17 11.98
CA ILE A 170 -3.70 8.91 12.78
C ILE A 170 -2.42 9.33 12.06
N GLY A 171 -2.29 9.01 10.79
CA GLY A 171 -1.06 9.15 10.00
C GLY A 171 -1.13 10.27 8.97
N VAL A 172 -0.64 9.97 7.76
CA VAL A 172 -0.52 10.96 6.68
C VAL A 172 -1.86 11.57 6.28
N ASP A 173 -2.92 10.81 6.33
CA ASP A 173 -4.27 11.30 6.05
C ASP A 173 -4.67 12.46 6.97
N ALA A 174 -4.38 12.35 8.27
CA ALA A 174 -4.61 13.41 9.23
C ALA A 174 -3.71 14.63 9.00
N LEU A 175 -2.43 14.40 8.67
CA LEU A 175 -1.49 15.48 8.33
C LEU A 175 -1.97 16.29 7.13
N VAL A 176 -2.45 15.62 6.09
CA VAL A 176 -3.02 16.26 4.88
C VAL A 176 -4.29 17.03 5.22
N LYS A 177 -5.21 16.40 5.94
CA LYS A 177 -6.49 17.01 6.33
C LYS A 177 -6.30 18.29 7.16
N ASN A 178 -5.28 18.33 7.99
CA ASN A 178 -4.96 19.49 8.83
C ASN A 178 -4.05 20.53 8.13
N GLY A 179 -3.75 20.36 6.85
CA GLY A 179 -3.00 21.31 6.06
C GLY A 179 -1.49 21.34 6.33
N LEU A 180 -0.96 20.41 7.13
CA LEU A 180 0.45 20.41 7.53
C LEU A 180 1.41 20.02 6.40
N LEU A 181 0.90 19.43 5.32
CA LEU A 181 1.68 19.04 4.15
C LEU A 181 1.39 19.87 2.92
N ASP A 182 0.57 20.93 2.98
CA ASP A 182 0.11 21.67 1.82
C ASP A 182 1.26 22.26 0.97
N LYS A 183 2.34 22.72 1.61
CA LYS A 183 3.51 23.24 0.91
C LYS A 183 4.24 22.20 0.07
N LEU A 184 4.08 20.90 0.36
CA LEU A 184 4.70 19.82 -0.40
C LEU A 184 4.11 19.67 -1.80
N LYS A 185 2.96 20.29 -2.08
CA LYS A 185 2.38 20.39 -3.43
C LYS A 185 3.24 21.23 -4.40
N ASN A 186 4.15 22.04 -3.87
CA ASN A 186 5.02 22.92 -4.65
C ASN A 186 6.28 22.23 -5.18
N GLY A 187 6.33 20.93 -5.18
CA GLY A 187 7.45 20.17 -5.73
C GLY A 187 7.20 18.66 -5.66
N PRO A 188 8.14 17.86 -6.13
CA PRO A 188 7.98 16.41 -6.13
C PRO A 188 7.96 15.84 -4.71
N LEU A 189 7.08 14.88 -4.50
CA LEU A 189 6.97 14.10 -3.30
C LEU A 189 7.38 12.66 -3.62
N PHE A 190 8.42 12.17 -2.96
CA PHE A 190 8.90 10.81 -3.10
C PHE A 190 8.41 9.97 -1.92
N TRP A 191 7.52 9.02 -2.19
CA TRP A 191 7.05 8.07 -1.21
C TRP A 191 8.04 6.92 -1.11
N ILE A 192 8.73 6.81 0.02
CA ILE A 192 9.86 5.90 0.22
C ILE A 192 9.42 4.70 1.04
N ASP A 193 8.83 3.74 0.37
CA ASP A 193 8.24 2.55 1.01
C ASP A 193 8.17 1.33 0.07
N THR A 194 8.51 1.47 -1.20
CA THR A 194 8.57 0.36 -2.13
C THR A 194 9.92 -0.37 -2.08
N ALA A 195 10.31 -1.09 -3.11
CA ALA A 195 11.46 -1.99 -3.02
C ALA A 195 12.28 -2.07 -4.32
N ASP A 196 13.36 -2.83 -4.23
CA ASP A 196 14.20 -3.28 -5.35
C ASP A 196 14.90 -2.16 -6.10
N LYS A 197 15.07 -0.99 -5.48
CA LYS A 197 15.85 0.16 -5.98
C LYS A 197 15.33 0.77 -7.29
N GLN A 198 14.10 0.47 -7.66
CA GLN A 198 13.50 0.94 -8.91
C GLN A 198 12.23 1.74 -8.63
N PRO A 199 11.87 2.69 -9.50
CA PRO A 199 10.59 3.36 -9.36
C PRO A 199 9.42 2.37 -9.45
N CYS A 200 8.51 2.40 -8.50
CA CYS A 200 7.23 1.72 -8.58
C CYS A 200 6.21 2.69 -9.17
N ILE A 201 5.75 2.45 -10.38
CA ILE A 201 4.93 3.40 -11.13
C ILE A 201 3.44 3.08 -11.11
N GLY A 202 3.06 1.89 -10.64
CA GLY A 202 1.66 1.50 -10.55
C GLY A 202 1.40 0.47 -9.48
N THR A 203 0.23 0.59 -8.83
CA THR A 203 -0.27 -0.39 -7.87
C THR A 203 -1.72 -0.72 -8.17
N GLY A 204 -2.18 -1.89 -7.76
CA GLY A 204 -3.55 -2.33 -7.95
C GLY A 204 -4.49 -1.84 -6.86
N GLY A 205 -5.77 -1.78 -7.21
CA GLY A 205 -6.86 -1.65 -6.26
C GLY A 205 -7.44 -3.02 -5.88
N MET A 206 -8.23 -3.05 -4.83
CA MET A 206 -8.89 -4.25 -4.35
C MET A 206 -10.32 -3.95 -3.91
N ILE A 207 -11.27 -4.80 -4.31
CA ILE A 207 -12.67 -4.74 -3.89
C ILE A 207 -13.07 -6.13 -3.39
N PRO A 208 -13.09 -6.37 -2.08
CA PRO A 208 -13.67 -7.62 -1.54
C PRO A 208 -15.18 -7.63 -1.75
N TRP A 209 -15.71 -8.74 -2.22
CA TRP A 209 -17.13 -8.89 -2.51
C TRP A 209 -17.70 -10.21 -1.99
N LYS A 210 -18.98 -10.19 -1.69
CA LYS A 210 -19.77 -11.38 -1.33
C LYS A 210 -21.08 -11.36 -2.10
N VAL A 211 -21.39 -12.46 -2.74
CA VAL A 211 -22.70 -12.71 -3.36
C VAL A 211 -23.42 -13.73 -2.50
N HIS A 212 -24.50 -13.32 -1.86
CA HIS A 212 -25.40 -14.20 -1.14
C HIS A 212 -26.54 -14.65 -2.05
N VAL A 213 -26.78 -15.95 -2.10
CA VAL A 213 -27.75 -16.58 -2.99
C VAL A 213 -28.83 -17.21 -2.15
N THR A 214 -30.08 -16.87 -2.44
CA THR A 214 -31.26 -17.45 -1.81
C THR A 214 -32.05 -18.25 -2.84
N GLY A 215 -32.31 -19.50 -2.54
CA GLY A 215 -33.16 -20.39 -3.31
C GLY A 215 -34.24 -21.01 -2.43
N LYS A 216 -34.52 -22.28 -2.64
CA LYS A 216 -35.46 -23.04 -1.82
C LYS A 216 -34.91 -24.44 -1.56
N LEU A 217 -34.72 -24.78 -0.28
CA LEU A 217 -34.32 -26.09 0.18
C LEU A 217 -35.46 -27.08 -0.08
N PHE A 218 -35.13 -28.25 -0.62
CA PHE A 218 -36.08 -29.38 -0.78
C PHE A 218 -35.33 -30.70 -0.93
N HIS A 219 -36.09 -31.80 -0.94
CA HIS A 219 -35.56 -33.13 -1.16
C HIS A 219 -34.94 -33.26 -2.56
N SER A 220 -33.69 -33.73 -2.67
CA SER A 220 -32.95 -33.80 -3.94
C SER A 220 -33.58 -34.74 -4.99
N GLY A 221 -34.37 -35.71 -4.54
CA GLY A 221 -35.17 -36.56 -5.43
C GLY A 221 -36.42 -35.91 -6.02
N LEU A 222 -36.75 -34.68 -5.56
CA LEU A 222 -37.89 -33.90 -6.02
C LEU A 222 -37.41 -32.49 -6.44
N PRO A 223 -36.46 -32.39 -7.40
CA PRO A 223 -35.78 -31.11 -7.73
C PRO A 223 -36.71 -30.06 -8.32
N HIS A 224 -37.83 -30.45 -8.87
CA HIS A 224 -38.88 -29.55 -9.40
C HIS A 224 -39.58 -28.72 -8.33
N LYS A 225 -39.40 -29.08 -7.05
CA LYS A 225 -39.93 -28.35 -5.88
C LYS A 225 -38.90 -27.48 -5.19
N ALA A 226 -37.67 -27.46 -5.69
CA ALA A 226 -36.55 -26.72 -5.12
C ALA A 226 -36.12 -25.59 -6.04
N ILE A 227 -35.36 -24.67 -5.48
CA ILE A 227 -34.50 -23.74 -6.20
C ILE A 227 -33.09 -23.96 -5.65
N ASN A 228 -32.24 -24.55 -6.48
CA ASN A 228 -30.88 -24.94 -6.05
C ASN A 228 -29.97 -23.69 -5.95
N ALA A 229 -29.66 -23.28 -4.72
CA ALA A 229 -28.83 -22.11 -4.49
C ALA A 229 -27.39 -22.28 -5.01
N LEU A 230 -26.84 -23.51 -5.02
CA LEU A 230 -25.52 -23.75 -5.58
C LEU A 230 -25.49 -23.59 -7.08
N GLU A 231 -26.45 -24.18 -7.81
CA GLU A 231 -26.53 -24.00 -9.28
C GLU A 231 -26.79 -22.55 -9.66
N LEU A 232 -27.72 -21.89 -8.96
CA LEU A 232 -27.98 -20.47 -9.15
C LEU A 232 -26.71 -19.62 -8.90
N GLY A 233 -25.99 -19.89 -7.83
CA GLY A 233 -24.75 -19.22 -7.50
C GLY A 233 -23.67 -19.41 -8.55
N MET A 234 -23.52 -20.62 -9.08
CA MET A 234 -22.57 -20.91 -10.18
C MET A 234 -22.89 -20.10 -11.44
N GLU A 235 -24.12 -20.16 -11.90
CA GLU A 235 -24.54 -19.46 -13.13
C GLU A 235 -24.52 -17.94 -12.95
N ALA A 236 -24.97 -17.44 -11.82
CA ALA A 236 -24.93 -16.01 -11.54
C ALA A 236 -23.48 -15.48 -11.47
N THR A 237 -22.58 -16.19 -10.80
CA THR A 237 -21.16 -15.80 -10.73
C THR A 237 -20.52 -15.79 -12.11
N LYS A 238 -20.78 -16.82 -12.93
CA LYS A 238 -20.33 -16.86 -14.32
C LYS A 238 -20.80 -15.63 -15.10
N GLU A 239 -22.07 -15.30 -15.01
CA GLU A 239 -22.67 -14.16 -15.72
C GLU A 239 -22.07 -12.82 -15.22
N ILE A 240 -21.91 -12.64 -13.93
CA ILE A 240 -21.29 -11.44 -13.35
C ILE A 240 -19.86 -11.30 -13.85
N GLN A 241 -19.07 -12.37 -13.84
CA GLN A 241 -17.70 -12.34 -14.35
C GLN A 241 -17.64 -11.99 -15.84
N LEU A 242 -18.51 -12.58 -16.67
CA LEU A 242 -18.56 -12.29 -18.11
C LEU A 242 -18.84 -10.80 -18.36
N ARG A 243 -19.77 -10.22 -17.63
CA ARG A 243 -20.11 -8.79 -17.72
C ARG A 243 -18.97 -7.92 -17.24
N PHE A 244 -18.32 -8.29 -16.12
CA PHE A 244 -17.15 -7.59 -15.60
C PHE A 244 -16.02 -7.52 -16.62
N TYR A 245 -15.64 -8.65 -17.22
CA TYR A 245 -14.55 -8.69 -18.19
C TYR A 245 -14.89 -7.97 -19.50
N LYS A 246 -16.17 -7.85 -19.83
CA LYS A 246 -16.61 -7.06 -20.98
C LYS A 246 -16.53 -5.56 -20.73
N ASP A 247 -16.95 -5.11 -19.54
CA ASP A 247 -17.03 -3.70 -19.18
C ASP A 247 -15.69 -3.14 -18.71
N PHE A 248 -14.83 -3.99 -18.15
CA PHE A 248 -13.51 -3.64 -17.64
C PHE A 248 -12.41 -4.49 -18.30
N PRO A 249 -12.25 -4.38 -19.64
CA PRO A 249 -11.21 -5.12 -20.36
C PRO A 249 -9.82 -4.60 -20.02
N ALA A 250 -8.78 -5.26 -20.55
CA ALA A 250 -7.42 -4.76 -20.45
C ALA A 250 -7.36 -3.32 -20.98
N HIS A 251 -6.82 -2.42 -20.15
CA HIS A 251 -6.69 -1.00 -20.49
C HIS A 251 -5.37 -0.78 -21.24
N PRO A 252 -5.32 0.07 -22.29
CA PRO A 252 -4.09 0.30 -23.06
C PRO A 252 -2.88 0.74 -22.20
N LYS A 253 -3.12 1.53 -21.16
CA LYS A 253 -2.06 2.00 -20.24
C LYS A 253 -1.45 0.90 -19.39
N GLU A 254 -2.09 -0.24 -19.22
CA GLU A 254 -1.55 -1.34 -18.42
C GLU A 254 -0.22 -1.82 -18.96
N LYS A 255 -0.07 -1.86 -20.27
CA LYS A 255 1.17 -2.22 -20.93
C LYS A 255 2.27 -1.19 -20.65
N ASP A 256 1.94 0.09 -20.73
CA ASP A 256 2.89 1.19 -20.52
C ASP A 256 3.41 1.20 -19.07
N TYR A 257 2.56 0.77 -18.12
CA TYR A 257 2.92 0.66 -16.70
C TYR A 257 3.49 -0.71 -16.33
N GLY A 258 3.55 -1.65 -17.25
CA GLY A 258 4.14 -2.97 -17.02
C GLY A 258 3.34 -3.87 -16.07
N PHE A 259 2.00 -3.74 -16.03
CA PHE A 259 1.17 -4.64 -15.24
C PHE A 259 1.23 -6.07 -15.80
N ALA A 260 1.46 -7.03 -14.92
CA ALA A 260 1.56 -8.44 -15.29
C ALA A 260 0.20 -9.04 -15.67
N THR A 261 -0.89 -8.51 -15.10
CA THR A 261 -2.25 -8.96 -15.36
C THR A 261 -3.19 -7.78 -15.53
N PRO A 262 -4.25 -7.91 -16.34
CA PRO A 262 -5.35 -6.95 -16.34
C PRO A 262 -6.16 -7.05 -15.05
N SER A 263 -7.21 -6.23 -14.95
CA SER A 263 -8.16 -6.32 -13.85
C SER A 263 -8.87 -7.67 -13.84
N THR A 264 -9.05 -8.23 -12.64
CA THR A 264 -9.67 -9.55 -12.47
C THR A 264 -10.75 -9.53 -11.40
N MET A 265 -11.73 -10.39 -11.57
CA MET A 265 -12.74 -10.72 -10.57
C MET A 265 -12.71 -12.24 -10.35
N LYS A 266 -12.29 -12.67 -9.18
CA LYS A 266 -12.12 -14.10 -8.86
C LYS A 266 -12.90 -14.48 -7.61
N PRO A 267 -13.74 -15.55 -7.66
CA PRO A 267 -14.23 -16.19 -6.46
C PRO A 267 -13.07 -16.93 -5.77
N THR A 268 -13.00 -16.82 -4.47
CA THR A 268 -11.96 -17.46 -3.65
C THR A 268 -12.53 -18.30 -2.52
N GLN A 269 -13.81 -18.11 -2.19
CA GLN A 269 -14.50 -18.83 -1.12
C GLN A 269 -15.91 -19.19 -1.54
N TRP A 270 -16.34 -20.34 -1.09
CA TRP A 270 -17.72 -20.82 -1.23
C TRP A 270 -18.17 -21.44 0.08
N SER A 271 -19.32 -20.99 0.58
CA SER A 271 -19.90 -21.51 1.82
C SER A 271 -21.39 -21.72 1.68
N TYR A 272 -21.92 -22.68 2.44
CA TYR A 272 -23.33 -22.94 2.58
C TYR A 272 -23.62 -23.44 4.01
N PRO A 273 -24.86 -23.32 4.52
CA PRO A 273 -25.17 -23.64 5.92
C PRO A 273 -24.99 -25.09 6.31
N GLY A 274 -24.74 -25.97 5.36
CA GLY A 274 -24.67 -27.41 5.60
C GLY A 274 -26.00 -28.10 5.32
N GLY A 275 -26.02 -29.40 5.54
CA GLY A 275 -27.19 -30.26 5.30
C GLY A 275 -26.80 -31.63 4.79
N GLY A 276 -27.78 -32.54 4.65
CA GLY A 276 -27.54 -33.84 4.06
C GLY A 276 -27.31 -33.78 2.55
N ILE A 277 -26.59 -34.73 2.01
CA ILE A 277 -26.33 -34.83 0.56
C ILE A 277 -27.62 -35.03 -0.26
N ASN A 278 -28.68 -35.47 0.36
CA ASN A 278 -30.00 -35.66 -0.23
C ASN A 278 -30.91 -34.42 -0.10
N GLN A 279 -30.36 -33.28 0.24
CA GLN A 279 -31.06 -31.99 0.30
C GLN A 279 -30.46 -31.01 -0.67
N ILE A 280 -31.32 -30.40 -1.52
CA ILE A 280 -30.94 -29.26 -2.31
C ILE A 280 -30.80 -28.03 -1.37
N PRO A 281 -29.66 -27.35 -1.34
CA PRO A 281 -29.48 -26.23 -0.41
C PRO A 281 -30.31 -25.01 -0.84
N GLY A 282 -30.89 -24.34 0.17
CA GLY A 282 -31.73 -23.15 -0.03
C GLY A 282 -30.93 -21.84 -0.03
N GLU A 283 -29.66 -21.87 0.33
CA GLU A 283 -28.80 -20.69 0.30
C GLU A 283 -27.32 -21.06 0.18
N CYS A 284 -26.53 -20.14 -0.32
CA CYS A 284 -25.08 -20.19 -0.29
C CYS A 284 -24.50 -18.78 -0.38
N THR A 285 -23.21 -18.67 -0.08
CA THR A 285 -22.45 -17.44 -0.23
C THR A 285 -21.19 -17.72 -1.02
N ILE A 286 -20.95 -16.93 -2.05
CA ILE A 286 -19.72 -16.94 -2.83
C ILE A 286 -19.02 -15.62 -2.55
N ALA A 287 -17.76 -15.67 -2.19
CA ALA A 287 -16.95 -14.49 -1.91
C ALA A 287 -15.63 -14.51 -2.69
N GLY A 288 -15.08 -13.36 -2.91
CA GLY A 288 -13.81 -13.19 -3.60
C GLY A 288 -13.38 -11.74 -3.60
N ASP A 289 -12.46 -11.42 -4.48
CA ASP A 289 -12.04 -10.05 -4.69
C ASP A 289 -12.00 -9.66 -6.17
N VAL A 290 -12.12 -8.36 -6.41
CA VAL A 290 -11.69 -7.72 -7.64
C VAL A 290 -10.29 -7.18 -7.39
N ARG A 291 -9.36 -7.50 -8.29
CA ARG A 291 -8.08 -6.83 -8.39
C ARG A 291 -8.15 -5.89 -9.56
N LEU A 292 -8.03 -4.60 -9.30
CA LEU A 292 -8.31 -3.57 -10.28
C LEU A 292 -7.04 -2.81 -10.62
N THR A 293 -6.73 -2.67 -11.91
CA THR A 293 -5.66 -1.75 -12.32
C THR A 293 -6.11 -0.30 -12.07
N PRO A 294 -5.19 0.66 -11.87
CA PRO A 294 -5.54 2.01 -11.42
C PRO A 294 -6.28 2.86 -12.46
N PHE A 295 -6.50 2.31 -13.65
CA PHE A 295 -7.15 3.01 -14.77
C PHE A 295 -8.67 2.89 -14.75
N TYR A 296 -9.22 2.14 -13.80
CA TYR A 296 -10.65 2.04 -13.55
C TYR A 296 -10.95 2.53 -12.13
N ASN A 297 -12.07 3.23 -12.01
CA ASN A 297 -12.50 3.78 -10.73
C ASN A 297 -13.19 2.71 -9.88
N VAL A 298 -12.80 2.57 -8.64
CA VAL A 298 -13.35 1.59 -7.69
C VAL A 298 -14.87 1.76 -7.53
N SER A 299 -15.34 2.99 -7.36
CA SER A 299 -16.77 3.26 -7.17
C SER A 299 -17.60 2.88 -8.40
N ASP A 300 -17.08 3.11 -9.59
CA ASP A 300 -17.76 2.73 -10.85
C ASP A 300 -17.87 1.21 -10.99
N VAL A 301 -16.82 0.49 -10.61
CA VAL A 301 -16.82 -0.98 -10.63
C VAL A 301 -17.84 -1.53 -9.64
N MET A 302 -17.87 -1.02 -8.41
CA MET A 302 -18.84 -1.45 -7.41
C MET A 302 -20.28 -1.18 -7.86
N LYS A 303 -20.53 -0.02 -8.45
CA LYS A 303 -21.83 0.33 -9.01
C LYS A 303 -22.25 -0.64 -10.13
N LYS A 304 -21.33 -0.95 -11.03
CA LYS A 304 -21.59 -1.91 -12.14
C LYS A 304 -21.89 -3.30 -11.60
N LEU A 305 -21.14 -3.80 -10.64
CA LEU A 305 -21.40 -5.10 -10.04
C LEU A 305 -22.79 -5.17 -9.41
N GLN A 306 -23.23 -4.10 -8.73
CA GLN A 306 -24.58 -4.01 -8.19
C GLN A 306 -25.62 -4.02 -9.31
N GLU A 307 -25.39 -3.28 -10.41
CA GLU A 307 -26.30 -3.25 -11.58
C GLU A 307 -26.42 -4.65 -12.20
N TYR A 308 -25.34 -5.42 -12.30
CA TYR A 308 -25.40 -6.80 -12.81
C TYR A 308 -26.29 -7.69 -11.95
N VAL A 309 -26.13 -7.60 -10.64
CA VAL A 309 -26.94 -8.37 -9.69
C VAL A 309 -28.42 -7.96 -9.77
N ASP A 310 -28.71 -6.68 -9.85
CA ASP A 310 -30.08 -6.17 -9.97
C ASP A 310 -30.75 -6.66 -11.26
N ASP A 311 -30.03 -6.61 -12.38
CA ASP A 311 -30.53 -7.10 -13.67
C ASP A 311 -30.77 -8.61 -13.64
N ILE A 312 -29.85 -9.38 -13.07
CA ILE A 312 -30.01 -10.84 -12.93
C ILE A 312 -31.24 -11.15 -12.08
N ASN A 313 -31.46 -10.44 -11.00
CA ASN A 313 -32.65 -10.63 -10.16
C ASN A 313 -33.95 -10.33 -10.91
N GLN A 314 -33.98 -9.29 -11.73
CA GLN A 314 -35.16 -8.94 -12.54
C GLN A 314 -35.40 -9.95 -13.64
N ASN A 315 -34.39 -10.58 -14.16
CA ASN A 315 -34.41 -11.47 -15.30
C ASN A 315 -33.86 -12.86 -14.97
N ILE A 316 -34.18 -13.38 -13.79
CA ILE A 316 -33.59 -14.64 -13.28
C ILE A 316 -33.86 -15.81 -14.25
N GLU A 317 -34.96 -15.78 -14.98
CA GLU A 317 -35.36 -16.80 -15.94
C GLU A 317 -34.43 -16.85 -17.18
N LYS A 318 -33.67 -15.80 -17.41
CA LYS A 318 -32.74 -15.72 -18.56
C LYS A 318 -31.39 -16.39 -18.24
N LEU A 319 -31.11 -16.71 -16.97
CA LEU A 319 -29.91 -17.46 -16.65
C LEU A 319 -29.96 -18.88 -17.21
N ASP A 320 -28.81 -19.38 -17.61
CA ASP A 320 -28.66 -20.76 -18.06
C ASP A 320 -29.04 -21.73 -16.94
N THR A 321 -29.67 -22.81 -17.32
CA THR A 321 -30.02 -23.90 -16.39
C THR A 321 -29.15 -25.13 -16.67
N ARG A 322 -29.04 -26.00 -15.67
CA ARG A 322 -28.19 -27.17 -15.73
C ARG A 322 -29.02 -28.45 -15.84
N GLY A 323 -29.49 -28.74 -17.01
CA GLY A 323 -30.30 -29.92 -17.32
C GLY A 323 -31.78 -29.73 -16.98
N PRO A 324 -32.57 -30.80 -17.01
CA PRO A 324 -33.99 -30.75 -16.73
C PRO A 324 -34.28 -30.39 -15.27
N VAL A 325 -35.38 -29.70 -15.05
CA VAL A 325 -35.90 -29.26 -13.74
C VAL A 325 -34.90 -28.45 -12.89
N SER A 326 -33.92 -27.81 -13.51
CA SER A 326 -33.03 -26.88 -12.90
C SER A 326 -33.58 -25.46 -13.09
N HIS A 327 -34.56 -25.09 -12.29
CA HIS A 327 -35.21 -23.79 -12.36
C HIS A 327 -34.80 -22.86 -11.25
N TYR A 328 -34.94 -21.58 -11.48
CA TYR A 328 -34.73 -20.55 -10.45
C TYR A 328 -36.02 -19.82 -10.06
N VAL A 329 -37.13 -20.29 -10.56
CA VAL A 329 -38.46 -19.77 -10.29
C VAL A 329 -39.43 -20.92 -10.04
N LEU A 330 -40.27 -20.79 -9.03
CA LEU A 330 -41.39 -21.69 -8.75
C LEU A 330 -42.69 -20.89 -8.81
N PRO A 331 -43.35 -20.82 -10.00
CA PRO A 331 -44.51 -19.97 -10.18
C PRO A 331 -45.69 -20.33 -9.27
N ASP A 332 -45.92 -21.62 -9.04
CA ASP A 332 -47.03 -22.11 -8.21
C ASP A 332 -46.91 -21.65 -6.73
N GLU A 333 -45.71 -21.39 -6.28
CA GLU A 333 -45.44 -20.91 -4.91
C GLU A 333 -45.09 -19.42 -4.88
N ASN A 334 -45.08 -18.76 -6.04
CA ASN A 334 -44.66 -17.38 -6.20
C ASN A 334 -43.27 -17.12 -5.58
N LEU A 335 -42.34 -18.08 -5.75
CA LEU A 335 -40.98 -18.00 -5.28
C LEU A 335 -40.01 -17.83 -6.43
N ARG A 336 -38.99 -17.04 -6.18
CA ARG A 336 -37.89 -16.77 -7.12
C ARG A 336 -36.56 -16.88 -6.39
N GLY A 337 -35.57 -17.42 -7.05
CA GLY A 337 -34.18 -17.29 -6.60
C GLY A 337 -33.78 -15.83 -6.56
N ARG A 338 -32.90 -15.48 -5.63
CA ARG A 338 -32.45 -14.11 -5.42
C ARG A 338 -30.98 -14.04 -5.08
N LEU A 339 -30.33 -12.98 -5.58
CA LEU A 339 -28.97 -12.62 -5.27
C LEU A 339 -28.92 -11.30 -4.51
N SER A 340 -27.96 -11.17 -3.60
CA SER A 340 -27.53 -9.88 -3.09
C SER A 340 -26.02 -9.82 -3.13
N ILE A 341 -25.46 -8.64 -3.42
CA ILE A 341 -24.01 -8.41 -3.40
C ILE A 341 -23.67 -7.40 -2.30
N SER A 342 -22.61 -7.67 -1.57
CA SER A 342 -22.06 -6.76 -0.59
C SER A 342 -20.56 -6.62 -0.78
N PHE A 343 -20.02 -5.49 -0.32
CA PHE A 343 -18.60 -5.16 -0.45
C PHE A 343 -18.03 -4.84 0.93
N GLU A 344 -16.80 -5.25 1.17
CA GLU A 344 -16.00 -4.75 2.28
C GLU A 344 -15.22 -3.52 1.82
N GLU A 345 -14.38 -2.96 2.69
CA GLU A 345 -13.60 -1.77 2.37
C GLU A 345 -12.74 -1.98 1.11
N ALA A 346 -12.90 -1.09 0.14
CA ALA A 346 -12.19 -1.12 -1.11
C ALA A 346 -11.00 -0.15 -1.10
N THR A 347 -9.93 -0.53 -1.78
CA THR A 347 -8.71 0.28 -1.93
C THR A 347 -8.50 0.61 -3.39
N SER A 348 -8.23 1.87 -3.70
CA SER A 348 -7.88 2.32 -5.06
C SER A 348 -6.42 2.06 -5.38
N GLY A 349 -6.14 1.73 -6.65
CA GLY A 349 -4.78 1.64 -7.16
C GLY A 349 -4.17 3.00 -7.46
N VAL A 350 -2.88 3.01 -7.74
CA VAL A 350 -2.07 4.19 -8.04
C VAL A 350 -1.47 4.07 -9.42
N ALA A 351 -1.49 5.15 -10.21
CA ALA A 351 -0.68 5.34 -11.39
C ALA A 351 0.11 6.63 -11.23
N CYS A 352 1.43 6.54 -11.15
CA CYS A 352 2.29 7.71 -11.05
C CYS A 352 2.30 8.48 -12.37
N ASN A 353 2.46 9.81 -12.30
CA ASN A 353 2.60 10.63 -13.49
C ASN A 353 4.00 10.46 -14.08
N LEU A 354 4.08 9.79 -15.22
CA LEU A 354 5.34 9.49 -15.91
C LEU A 354 5.92 10.71 -16.67
N ASP A 355 5.17 11.80 -16.79
CA ASP A 355 5.61 13.04 -17.41
C ASP A 355 6.09 14.10 -16.40
N SER A 356 6.01 13.78 -15.10
CA SER A 356 6.41 14.72 -14.07
C SER A 356 7.92 14.87 -13.96
N ARG A 357 8.36 16.06 -13.51
CA ARG A 357 9.76 16.33 -13.20
C ARG A 357 10.28 15.37 -12.13
N GLY A 358 9.46 15.05 -11.13
CA GLY A 358 9.80 14.11 -10.07
C GLY A 358 10.12 12.72 -10.59
N PHE A 359 9.35 12.22 -11.53
CA PHE A 359 9.63 10.93 -12.17
C PHE A 359 10.95 10.93 -12.95
N HIS A 360 11.18 11.95 -13.76
CA HIS A 360 12.42 12.05 -14.55
C HIS A 360 13.66 12.19 -13.66
N VAL A 361 13.56 12.94 -12.59
CA VAL A 361 14.64 13.09 -11.60
C VAL A 361 14.93 11.78 -10.90
N LEU A 362 13.89 11.05 -10.48
CA LEU A 362 14.03 9.74 -9.84
C LEU A 362 14.67 8.71 -10.76
N CYS A 363 14.21 8.64 -12.01
CA CYS A 363 14.79 7.74 -13.02
C CYS A 363 16.26 8.03 -13.29
N LYS A 364 16.62 9.31 -13.48
CA LYS A 364 18.00 9.74 -13.73
C LYS A 364 18.90 9.42 -12.53
N ALA A 365 18.46 9.67 -11.32
CA ALA A 365 19.18 9.35 -10.11
C ALA A 365 19.39 7.83 -9.96
N THR A 366 18.33 7.06 -10.22
CA THR A 366 18.39 5.60 -10.16
C THR A 366 19.38 5.02 -11.18
N GLU A 367 19.32 5.48 -12.44
CA GLU A 367 20.24 5.03 -13.47
C GLU A 367 21.69 5.37 -13.12
N LYS A 368 21.94 6.58 -12.61
CA LYS A 368 23.28 7.04 -12.21
C LYS A 368 23.88 6.16 -11.11
N VAL A 369 23.09 5.79 -10.10
CA VAL A 369 23.58 5.09 -8.92
C VAL A 369 23.55 3.58 -9.09
N VAL A 370 22.46 3.06 -9.60
CA VAL A 370 22.22 1.60 -9.72
C VAL A 370 22.78 1.03 -11.04
N GLY A 371 22.93 1.88 -12.06
CA GLY A 371 23.43 1.50 -13.38
C GLY A 371 22.35 1.18 -14.41
N TYR A 372 21.09 1.09 -14.00
CA TYR A 372 19.94 0.89 -14.88
C TYR A 372 18.68 1.45 -14.24
N VAL A 373 17.69 1.74 -15.05
CA VAL A 373 16.33 2.09 -14.60
C VAL A 373 15.33 1.18 -15.28
N LYS A 374 14.52 0.50 -14.47
CA LYS A 374 13.46 -0.39 -14.92
C LYS A 374 12.24 -0.20 -14.01
N PRO A 375 11.41 0.81 -14.27
CA PRO A 375 10.18 1.01 -13.51
C PRO A 375 9.28 -0.23 -13.57
N TYR A 376 8.55 -0.46 -12.48
CA TYR A 376 7.68 -1.62 -12.37
C TYR A 376 6.34 -1.26 -11.74
N SER A 377 5.36 -2.14 -11.93
CA SER A 377 4.07 -2.06 -11.27
C SER A 377 3.76 -3.37 -10.55
N ILE A 378 3.00 -3.27 -9.48
CA ILE A 378 2.53 -4.42 -8.71
C ILE A 378 1.00 -4.44 -8.69
N THR A 379 0.41 -5.64 -8.65
CA THR A 379 -1.04 -5.79 -8.50
C THR A 379 -1.49 -5.71 -7.04
N GLY A 380 -0.56 -5.70 -6.10
CA GLY A 380 -0.82 -5.35 -4.70
C GLY A 380 -1.20 -3.88 -4.54
N SER A 381 -1.83 -3.53 -3.43
CA SER A 381 -2.24 -2.16 -3.12
C SER A 381 -1.25 -1.48 -2.18
N LEU A 382 -1.05 -0.17 -2.38
CA LEU A 382 -0.41 0.72 -1.43
C LEU A 382 -1.45 1.75 -0.97
N PRO A 383 -1.81 1.78 0.30
CA PRO A 383 -2.78 2.74 0.80
C PRO A 383 -2.23 4.17 0.79
N LEU A 384 -3.14 5.16 0.83
CA LEU A 384 -2.85 6.57 1.05
C LEU A 384 -2.25 7.35 -0.13
N ILE A 385 -1.58 6.70 -1.09
CA ILE A 385 -0.90 7.40 -2.20
C ILE A 385 -1.92 7.98 -3.19
N ARG A 386 -2.99 7.25 -3.49
CA ARG A 386 -4.04 7.72 -4.41
C ARG A 386 -4.69 8.99 -3.91
N GLU A 387 -4.99 9.03 -2.62
CA GLU A 387 -5.59 10.20 -1.96
C GLU A 387 -4.66 11.41 -2.05
N LEU A 388 -3.36 11.23 -1.88
CA LEU A 388 -2.38 12.31 -2.09
C LEU A 388 -2.39 12.84 -3.51
N GLN A 389 -2.46 11.95 -4.51
CA GLN A 389 -2.56 12.38 -5.91
C GLN A 389 -3.83 13.18 -6.19
N GLU A 390 -4.97 12.73 -5.63
CA GLU A 390 -6.26 13.42 -5.77
C GLU A 390 -6.26 14.81 -5.10
N GLU A 391 -5.49 14.97 -4.02
CA GLU A 391 -5.26 16.27 -3.35
C GLU A 391 -4.27 17.17 -4.10
N GLY A 392 -3.66 16.72 -5.17
CA GLY A 392 -2.78 17.54 -6.03
C GLY A 392 -1.29 17.38 -5.76
N PHE A 393 -0.85 16.38 -5.01
CA PHE A 393 0.57 16.07 -4.83
C PHE A 393 1.12 15.32 -6.05
N ASP A 394 2.34 15.64 -6.47
CA ASP A 394 3.09 14.86 -7.46
C ASP A 394 3.85 13.75 -6.74
N VAL A 395 3.23 12.57 -6.65
CA VAL A 395 3.78 11.45 -5.90
C VAL A 395 4.51 10.49 -6.82
N GLN A 396 5.78 10.23 -6.50
CA GLN A 396 6.58 9.17 -7.09
C GLN A 396 6.99 8.20 -5.99
N THR A 397 7.11 6.91 -6.30
CA THR A 397 7.42 5.90 -5.27
C THR A 397 8.70 5.16 -5.58
N ALA A 398 9.49 4.93 -4.55
CA ALA A 398 10.71 4.15 -4.60
C ALA A 398 10.98 3.48 -3.25
N GLY A 399 11.84 2.49 -3.23
CA GLY A 399 12.28 1.84 -2.01
C GLY A 399 13.50 0.96 -2.22
N TYR A 400 14.18 0.66 -1.13
CA TYR A 400 15.53 0.07 -1.16
C TYR A 400 15.62 -1.20 -0.32
N GLY A 401 14.50 -1.71 0.16
CA GLY A 401 14.37 -3.06 0.67
C GLY A 401 14.16 -4.08 -0.45
N LEU A 402 13.72 -5.26 -0.09
CA LEU A 402 13.53 -6.39 -1.02
C LEU A 402 12.06 -6.80 -1.07
N MET A 403 11.46 -6.73 -2.25
CA MET A 403 10.07 -7.17 -2.47
C MET A 403 9.85 -8.63 -2.04
N ALA A 404 10.85 -9.49 -2.24
CA ALA A 404 10.79 -10.89 -1.87
C ALA A 404 10.59 -11.14 -0.37
N THR A 405 10.80 -10.12 0.48
CA THR A 405 10.68 -10.22 1.94
C THR A 405 9.50 -9.41 2.52
N TYR A 406 8.68 -8.78 1.68
CA TYR A 406 7.51 -8.03 2.13
C TYR A 406 6.53 -8.91 2.91
N HIS A 407 6.20 -8.49 4.14
CA HIS A 407 5.28 -9.19 5.05
C HIS A 407 5.63 -10.66 5.28
N ALA A 408 6.83 -11.08 4.86
CA ALA A 408 7.29 -12.45 4.95
C ALA A 408 8.00 -12.72 6.29
N LYS A 409 8.07 -14.00 6.66
CA LYS A 409 8.98 -14.44 7.72
C LYS A 409 10.42 -14.26 7.25
N ASN A 410 11.33 -14.07 8.19
CA ASN A 410 12.76 -13.85 7.92
C ASN A 410 13.03 -12.63 7.03
N GLU A 411 12.25 -11.58 7.22
CA GLU A 411 12.43 -10.30 6.51
C GLU A 411 13.85 -9.76 6.69
N TYR A 412 14.44 -9.27 5.60
CA TYR A 412 15.73 -8.61 5.63
C TYR A 412 15.83 -7.54 4.53
N CYS A 413 16.77 -6.63 4.70
CA CYS A 413 17.24 -5.74 3.64
C CYS A 413 18.75 -5.90 3.48
N LEU A 414 19.31 -5.37 2.38
CA LEU A 414 20.74 -5.36 2.14
C LEU A 414 21.32 -3.99 2.47
N LEU A 415 22.37 -3.97 3.29
CA LEU A 415 23.05 -2.73 3.63
C LEU A 415 23.60 -2.01 2.39
N SER A 416 24.12 -2.76 1.41
CA SER A 416 24.58 -2.21 0.12
C SER A 416 23.45 -1.55 -0.68
N ASP A 417 22.24 -2.11 -0.66
CA ASP A 417 21.08 -1.52 -1.33
C ASP A 417 20.62 -0.23 -0.63
N MET A 418 20.63 -0.21 0.69
CA MET A 418 20.32 1.00 1.48
C MET A 418 21.36 2.09 1.22
N ALA A 419 22.64 1.76 1.10
CA ALA A 419 23.69 2.70 0.76
C ALA A 419 23.49 3.30 -0.65
N GLN A 420 23.04 2.51 -1.62
CA GLN A 420 22.65 3.01 -2.92
C GLN A 420 21.41 3.93 -2.85
N GLY A 421 20.44 3.58 -2.02
CA GLY A 421 19.28 4.43 -1.77
C GLY A 421 19.67 5.82 -1.25
N TYR A 422 20.59 5.88 -0.32
CA TYR A 422 21.14 7.15 0.16
C TYR A 422 21.74 7.98 -0.98
N LYS A 423 22.51 7.36 -1.86
CA LYS A 423 23.09 8.02 -3.05
C LYS A 423 22.03 8.49 -4.04
N VAL A 424 20.95 7.74 -4.21
CA VAL A 424 19.82 8.17 -5.02
C VAL A 424 19.21 9.45 -4.45
N PHE A 425 19.01 9.53 -3.14
CA PHE A 425 18.49 10.73 -2.47
C PHE A 425 19.40 11.95 -2.68
N THR A 426 20.71 11.78 -2.55
CA THR A 426 21.66 12.87 -2.77
C THR A 426 21.67 13.35 -4.22
N SER A 427 21.53 12.43 -5.17
CA SER A 427 21.39 12.75 -6.59
C SER A 427 20.09 13.50 -6.90
N ILE A 428 18.97 13.09 -6.29
CA ILE A 428 17.68 13.80 -6.42
C ILE A 428 17.82 15.24 -5.93
N ILE A 429 18.38 15.44 -4.75
CA ILE A 429 18.58 16.79 -4.19
C ILE A 429 19.43 17.62 -5.12
N SER A 430 20.56 17.08 -5.58
CA SER A 430 21.47 17.76 -6.50
C SER A 430 20.79 18.20 -7.81
N GLN A 431 20.02 17.29 -8.43
CA GLN A 431 19.31 17.58 -9.68
C GLN A 431 18.25 18.67 -9.54
N LEU A 432 17.62 18.76 -8.37
CA LEU A 432 16.57 19.76 -8.12
C LEU A 432 17.14 21.14 -7.74
N GLU A 433 18.46 21.27 -7.61
CA GLU A 433 19.15 22.56 -7.46
C GLU A 433 19.39 23.27 -8.79
N ASP A 434 19.34 22.54 -9.90
CA ASP A 434 19.45 23.12 -11.26
C ASP A 434 18.11 23.76 -11.68
#